data_391286317ca52c47f2b1575cfe3c252a
#
_entry.id   391286317ca52c47f2b1575cfe3c252a
#
_cell.length_a   1.000
_cell.length_b   1.000
_cell.length_c   1.000
_cell.angle_alpha   90.00
_cell.angle_beta   90.00
_cell.angle_gamma   90.00
#
_symmetry.space_group_name_H-M   'P 1'
#
loop_
_entity.id
_entity.type
_entity.pdbx_description
1 polymer ?
#
loop_
_entity_poly.entity_id
_entity_poly.type
_entity_poly.pdbx_seq_one_letter_code
_entity_poly.pdbx_strand_id
1 'polypeptide(L)'
;MLPVVIVAGGVASRLRPYSEERPKSLMELEPGLTIAGFILERFRRAGLSPVYLVTRKEFVEAFRSKLGSSVAILTVDREEFGNLYSVYTALKHVKPPFLVAMSDHVFEYEMLKRVLSHRSSKAFTVCLDRKPSRAEAQEGLKVKLAGGVVVAVGKNLESRYGIDTGLILVREKAYAYVERVISEKGPTASIGDALDLAAKEGEVDYVDVTGLLWKDVDTVEDLAKARALCKKILVRDYGKRCSGPLTFALIRPATLRLAALGPPHARARAALLAAALLLALGALMLIAAPPPQPILAIVLLYAVAFLGDLADLAAVLARSKEGLVRVVALAELIAEVGVLSLIATALGERIPRVQTLTALAAASSAVPIFLGRGGDRPSKLAWAADPLLKYAATAAIAFAGFGPAALAYWICSNLAAAWPGETLATPPKPAGEAFPKLRTGARRAERKLRAAAASGFKLALALLVLSYAQSYLGDVVLLNLEWLELKVGDVVPPLALVVTVYYGYRVLIGAKVLVDALAVKVVRALGVTESVARHIGLDALYLLAAWLALAFVPKALQPVPVFGNVLSRAAALTLLAIVVVLLYDLVKVVYATFEDAFKRALKSVAEAVGEGEA
;
A
#
# COMPACT_ATOMS: atom_id res chain seq x y z
N MET A 1 -11.15 8.96 -8.37
CA MET A 1 -11.55 8.00 -7.31
C MET A 1 -13.03 8.17 -7.08
N LEU A 2 -13.75 7.08 -6.79
CA LEU A 2 -15.19 7.13 -6.52
C LEU A 2 -15.42 7.67 -5.11
N PRO A 3 -16.20 8.76 -4.93
CA PRO A 3 -16.60 9.24 -3.62
C PRO A 3 -17.52 8.24 -2.91
N VAL A 4 -17.53 8.29 -1.59
CA VAL A 4 -18.44 7.51 -0.76
C VAL A 4 -19.23 8.42 0.16
N VAL A 5 -20.50 8.11 0.33
CA VAL A 5 -21.42 8.79 1.25
C VAL A 5 -21.90 7.79 2.28
N ILE A 6 -21.53 7.97 3.55
CA ILE A 6 -22.02 7.18 4.67
C ILE A 6 -23.24 7.88 5.27
N VAL A 7 -24.38 7.21 5.30
CA VAL A 7 -25.61 7.72 5.89
C VAL A 7 -25.65 7.35 7.36
N ALA A 8 -25.46 8.34 8.25
CA ALA A 8 -25.26 8.16 9.70
C ALA A 8 -26.17 9.06 10.56
N GLY A 9 -27.37 9.38 10.08
CA GLY A 9 -28.34 10.25 10.78
C GLY A 9 -29.31 9.54 11.74
N GLY A 10 -29.27 8.22 11.84
CA GLY A 10 -30.23 7.44 12.64
C GLY A 10 -29.99 7.55 14.16
N VAL A 11 -31.07 7.70 14.95
CA VAL A 11 -31.04 7.91 16.41
C VAL A 11 -30.93 6.61 17.22
N ALA A 12 -30.95 5.45 16.59
CA ALA A 12 -30.72 4.14 17.22
C ALA A 12 -31.51 3.87 18.53
N SER A 13 -32.77 4.24 18.58
CA SER A 13 -33.60 4.12 19.79
C SER A 13 -33.72 2.70 20.34
N ARG A 14 -33.65 1.67 19.48
CA ARG A 14 -33.72 0.24 19.87
C ARG A 14 -32.44 -0.30 20.50
N LEU A 15 -31.36 0.48 20.49
CA LEU A 15 -30.08 0.13 21.13
C LEU A 15 -29.88 0.77 22.50
N ARG A 16 -30.91 1.43 23.06
CA ARG A 16 -30.86 1.97 24.43
C ARG A 16 -30.67 0.83 25.44
N PRO A 17 -29.89 1.05 26.54
CA PRO A 17 -29.23 2.31 26.91
C PRO A 17 -27.87 2.57 26.20
N TYR A 18 -27.36 1.66 25.41
CA TYR A 18 -26.02 1.76 24.79
C TYR A 18 -25.88 2.93 23.80
N SER A 19 -27.00 3.43 23.24
CA SER A 19 -27.01 4.49 22.22
C SER A 19 -27.41 5.87 22.74
N GLU A 20 -27.58 6.05 24.05
CA GLU A 20 -28.03 7.34 24.60
C GLU A 20 -27.06 8.48 24.38
N GLU A 21 -25.75 8.19 24.41
CA GLU A 21 -24.71 9.20 24.26
C GLU A 21 -23.90 9.04 22.96
N ARG A 22 -24.15 8.04 22.14
CA ARG A 22 -23.32 7.71 20.98
C ARG A 22 -24.12 7.25 19.77
N PRO A 23 -23.77 7.72 18.54
CA PRO A 23 -24.34 7.16 17.32
C PRO A 23 -24.08 5.65 17.23
N LYS A 24 -25.06 4.88 16.72
CA LYS A 24 -24.94 3.40 16.65
C LYS A 24 -23.72 2.95 15.84
N SER A 25 -23.33 3.70 14.83
CA SER A 25 -22.15 3.43 14.01
C SER A 25 -20.81 3.56 14.74
N LEU A 26 -20.80 4.21 15.93
CA LEU A 26 -19.64 4.28 16.82
C LEU A 26 -19.62 3.18 17.88
N MET A 27 -20.57 2.24 17.86
CA MET A 27 -20.51 1.04 18.71
C MET A 27 -19.39 0.12 18.27
N GLU A 28 -18.72 -0.49 19.25
CA GLU A 28 -17.58 -1.37 19.01
C GLU A 28 -18.02 -2.79 18.64
N LEU A 29 -17.51 -3.25 17.51
CA LEU A 29 -17.56 -4.66 17.09
C LEU A 29 -16.49 -5.48 17.80
N GLU A 30 -15.31 -4.93 17.97
CA GLU A 30 -14.18 -5.40 18.77
C GLU A 30 -13.56 -4.21 19.49
N PRO A 31 -12.79 -4.40 20.57
CA PRO A 31 -12.09 -3.32 21.25
C PRO A 31 -11.31 -2.44 20.26
N GLY A 32 -11.64 -1.14 20.20
CA GLY A 32 -11.04 -0.17 19.28
C GLY A 32 -11.51 -0.25 17.82
N LEU A 33 -12.48 -1.11 17.46
CA LEU A 33 -13.08 -1.17 16.14
C LEU A 33 -14.56 -0.89 16.21
N THR A 34 -14.96 0.32 15.87
CA THR A 34 -16.37 0.69 15.71
C THR A 34 -16.93 0.19 14.37
N ILE A 35 -18.26 0.16 14.22
CA ILE A 35 -18.91 -0.17 12.94
C ILE A 35 -18.44 0.81 11.85
N ALA A 36 -18.41 2.10 12.12
CA ALA A 36 -17.91 3.11 11.18
C ALA A 36 -16.43 2.88 10.83
N GLY A 37 -15.58 2.57 11.81
CA GLY A 37 -14.18 2.23 11.59
C GLY A 37 -13.99 1.00 10.71
N PHE A 38 -14.82 -0.02 10.90
CA PHE A 38 -14.86 -1.24 10.09
C PHE A 38 -15.23 -0.94 8.61
N ILE A 39 -16.21 -0.08 8.39
CA ILE A 39 -16.63 0.36 7.04
C ILE A 39 -15.52 1.19 6.37
N LEU A 40 -14.95 2.16 7.09
CA LEU A 40 -13.88 3.03 6.58
C LEU A 40 -12.61 2.26 6.19
N GLU A 41 -12.24 1.23 6.94
CA GLU A 41 -11.11 0.37 6.59
C GLU A 41 -11.30 -0.27 5.22
N ARG A 42 -12.52 -0.76 4.91
CA ARG A 42 -12.86 -1.36 3.62
C ARG A 42 -12.81 -0.36 2.47
N PHE A 43 -13.31 0.86 2.69
CA PHE A 43 -13.25 1.91 1.68
C PHE A 43 -11.81 2.34 1.40
N ARG A 44 -10.99 2.48 2.45
CA ARG A 44 -9.56 2.78 2.30
C ARG A 44 -8.84 1.66 1.53
N ARG A 45 -9.13 0.40 1.86
CA ARG A 45 -8.58 -0.77 1.16
C ARG A 45 -8.98 -0.79 -0.31
N ALA A 46 -10.20 -0.42 -0.64
CA ALA A 46 -10.69 -0.31 -2.02
C ALA A 46 -10.18 0.94 -2.76
N GLY A 47 -9.42 1.82 -2.10
CA GLY A 47 -8.94 3.07 -2.70
C GLY A 47 -10.04 4.10 -2.95
N LEU A 48 -11.17 4.00 -2.23
CA LEU A 48 -12.29 4.93 -2.34
C LEU A 48 -11.99 6.22 -1.57
N SER A 49 -12.22 7.35 -2.19
CA SER A 49 -11.98 8.70 -1.62
C SER A 49 -12.55 9.76 -2.56
N PRO A 50 -13.05 10.89 -2.03
CA PRO A 50 -13.23 11.22 -0.61
C PRO A 50 -14.39 10.44 0.04
N VAL A 51 -14.37 10.34 1.36
CA VAL A 51 -15.47 9.77 2.16
C VAL A 51 -16.21 10.88 2.88
N TYR A 52 -17.50 10.98 2.63
CA TYR A 52 -18.41 11.91 3.30
C TYR A 52 -19.27 11.13 4.29
N LEU A 53 -19.50 11.69 5.46
CA LEU A 53 -20.38 11.15 6.48
C LEU A 53 -21.49 12.15 6.72
N VAL A 54 -22.74 11.77 6.41
CA VAL A 54 -23.91 12.64 6.57
C VAL A 54 -24.60 12.28 7.87
N THR A 55 -24.72 13.26 8.79
CA THR A 55 -25.23 13.03 10.14
C THR A 55 -26.00 14.22 10.70
N ARG A 56 -26.54 14.07 11.91
CA ARG A 56 -27.17 15.11 12.71
C ARG A 56 -26.11 16.05 13.31
N LYS A 57 -26.50 17.29 13.61
CA LYS A 57 -25.58 18.27 14.23
C LYS A 57 -25.04 17.79 15.58
N GLU A 58 -25.89 17.16 16.39
CA GLU A 58 -25.54 16.63 17.72
C GLU A 58 -24.47 15.54 17.71
N PHE A 59 -24.31 14.81 16.59
CA PHE A 59 -23.34 13.72 16.47
C PHE A 59 -21.98 14.13 15.86
N VAL A 60 -21.85 15.37 15.40
CA VAL A 60 -20.64 15.85 14.69
C VAL A 60 -19.38 15.65 15.53
N GLU A 61 -19.41 16.11 16.79
CA GLU A 61 -18.24 16.02 17.68
C GLU A 61 -17.87 14.56 18.01
N ALA A 62 -18.88 13.70 18.22
CA ALA A 62 -18.65 12.28 18.45
C ALA A 62 -17.92 11.62 17.26
N PHE A 63 -18.34 11.92 16.03
CA PHE A 63 -17.66 11.42 14.82
C PHE A 63 -16.28 12.06 14.62
N ARG A 64 -16.15 13.37 14.84
CA ARG A 64 -14.88 14.08 14.70
C ARG A 64 -13.81 13.54 15.65
N SER A 65 -14.19 13.30 16.92
CA SER A 65 -13.27 12.76 17.93
C SER A 65 -12.81 11.32 17.63
N LYS A 66 -13.67 10.49 17.01
CA LYS A 66 -13.37 9.07 16.74
C LYS A 66 -12.78 8.80 15.36
N LEU A 67 -13.18 9.55 14.33
CA LEU A 67 -12.78 9.33 12.94
C LEU A 67 -11.77 10.36 12.42
N GLY A 68 -11.62 11.48 13.14
CA GLY A 68 -10.67 12.56 12.79
C GLY A 68 -10.89 13.10 11.37
N SER A 69 -9.81 13.33 10.65
CA SER A 69 -9.80 13.82 9.27
C SER A 69 -10.06 12.73 8.21
N SER A 70 -10.39 11.50 8.62
CA SER A 70 -10.63 10.38 7.69
C SER A 70 -11.92 10.55 6.87
N VAL A 71 -12.84 11.40 7.34
CA VAL A 71 -14.12 11.67 6.71
C VAL A 71 -14.41 13.18 6.67
N ALA A 72 -15.10 13.63 5.62
CA ALA A 72 -15.71 14.95 5.58
C ALA A 72 -17.13 14.85 6.11
N ILE A 73 -17.45 15.57 7.19
CA ILE A 73 -18.76 15.51 7.82
C ILE A 73 -19.70 16.53 7.16
N LEU A 74 -20.85 16.06 6.70
CA LEU A 74 -21.96 16.87 6.23
C LEU A 74 -23.10 16.79 7.24
N THR A 75 -23.71 17.92 7.57
CA THR A 75 -24.82 17.96 8.54
C THR A 75 -26.15 18.13 7.84
N VAL A 76 -27.16 17.42 8.33
CA VAL A 76 -28.56 17.66 7.95
C VAL A 76 -29.12 18.80 8.80
N ASP A 77 -29.81 19.72 8.15
CA ASP A 77 -30.39 20.92 8.76
C ASP A 77 -31.85 20.72 9.25
N ARG A 78 -32.29 19.46 9.38
CA ARG A 78 -33.64 19.10 9.84
C ARG A 78 -33.57 18.26 11.10
N GLU A 79 -34.53 18.44 12.01
CA GLU A 79 -34.66 17.62 13.20
C GLU A 79 -35.23 16.24 12.89
N GLU A 80 -36.25 16.17 12.02
CA GLU A 80 -36.83 14.91 11.55
C GLU A 80 -36.55 14.71 10.08
N PHE A 81 -35.89 13.60 9.76
CA PHE A 81 -35.57 13.21 8.39
C PHE A 81 -35.34 11.72 8.25
N GLY A 82 -35.67 11.22 7.04
CA GLY A 82 -35.36 9.87 6.62
C GLY A 82 -33.96 9.74 6.00
N ASN A 83 -33.55 8.51 5.72
CA ASN A 83 -32.24 8.23 5.13
C ASN A 83 -32.10 8.79 3.69
N LEU A 84 -33.20 8.98 2.95
CA LEU A 84 -33.19 9.64 1.64
C LEU A 84 -32.74 11.10 1.75
N TYR A 85 -33.16 11.82 2.80
CA TYR A 85 -32.78 13.21 2.98
C TYR A 85 -31.28 13.37 3.23
N SER A 86 -30.63 12.38 3.85
CA SER A 86 -29.16 12.33 3.96
C SER A 86 -28.50 12.18 2.58
N VAL A 87 -29.07 11.37 1.68
CA VAL A 87 -28.59 11.26 0.29
C VAL A 87 -28.83 12.55 -0.49
N TYR A 88 -29.98 13.19 -0.30
CA TYR A 88 -30.32 14.48 -0.89
C TYR A 88 -29.33 15.58 -0.43
N THR A 89 -28.99 15.60 0.87
CA THR A 89 -27.98 16.51 1.40
C THR A 89 -26.61 16.25 0.74
N ALA A 90 -26.24 14.97 0.58
CA ALA A 90 -24.99 14.60 -0.09
C ALA A 90 -24.96 15.05 -1.56
N LEU A 91 -26.05 14.91 -2.30
CA LEU A 91 -26.17 15.30 -3.71
C LEU A 91 -25.92 16.80 -3.94
N LYS A 92 -26.14 17.65 -2.92
CA LYS A 92 -25.83 19.08 -2.99
C LYS A 92 -24.32 19.38 -2.92
N HIS A 93 -23.52 18.43 -2.38
CA HIS A 93 -22.10 18.62 -2.10
C HIS A 93 -21.20 17.64 -2.88
N VAL A 94 -21.75 16.51 -3.30
CA VAL A 94 -20.99 15.41 -3.93
C VAL A 94 -21.61 15.08 -5.29
N LYS A 95 -20.83 15.27 -6.33
CA LYS A 95 -21.27 14.92 -7.69
C LYS A 95 -21.28 13.40 -7.90
N PRO A 96 -22.36 12.84 -8.44
CA PRO A 96 -22.38 11.44 -8.88
C PRO A 96 -21.36 11.15 -10.00
N PRO A 97 -20.91 9.89 -10.18
CA PRO A 97 -21.31 8.73 -9.38
C PRO A 97 -20.62 8.67 -8.01
N PHE A 98 -21.34 8.21 -7.00
CA PHE A 98 -20.79 7.91 -5.67
C PHE A 98 -21.46 6.66 -5.07
N LEU A 99 -20.77 6.03 -4.12
CA LEU A 99 -21.31 4.89 -3.38
C LEU A 99 -21.97 5.38 -2.09
N VAL A 100 -23.23 5.02 -1.88
CA VAL A 100 -23.92 5.16 -0.59
C VAL A 100 -23.68 3.90 0.23
N ALA A 101 -23.38 4.08 1.52
CA ALA A 101 -23.28 3.01 2.48
C ALA A 101 -24.07 3.34 3.74
N MET A 102 -24.85 2.39 4.23
CA MET A 102 -25.49 2.50 5.54
C MET A 102 -24.44 2.38 6.64
N SER A 103 -24.51 3.24 7.65
CA SER A 103 -23.50 3.35 8.70
C SER A 103 -23.58 2.25 9.76
N ASP A 104 -24.59 1.40 9.69
CA ASP A 104 -24.92 0.34 10.64
C ASP A 104 -24.72 -1.08 10.08
N HIS A 105 -24.14 -1.19 8.87
CA HIS A 105 -23.96 -2.47 8.21
C HIS A 105 -22.53 -2.99 8.37
N VAL A 106 -22.41 -4.27 8.68
CA VAL A 106 -21.15 -5.03 8.69
C VAL A 106 -21.19 -5.97 7.49
N PHE A 107 -20.19 -5.91 6.61
CA PHE A 107 -20.22 -6.66 5.35
C PHE A 107 -18.85 -7.15 4.91
N GLU A 108 -18.83 -8.26 4.17
CA GLU A 108 -17.63 -8.85 3.58
C GLU A 108 -17.07 -7.96 2.47
N TYR A 109 -15.74 -7.79 2.40
CA TYR A 109 -15.06 -6.92 1.42
C TYR A 109 -15.39 -7.31 -0.04
N GLU A 110 -15.68 -8.57 -0.29
CA GLU A 110 -16.08 -9.05 -1.61
C GLU A 110 -17.36 -8.39 -2.14
N MET A 111 -18.28 -7.98 -1.26
CA MET A 111 -19.49 -7.24 -1.66
C MET A 111 -19.09 -5.89 -2.30
N LEU A 112 -18.16 -5.18 -1.67
CA LEU A 112 -17.64 -3.92 -2.19
C LEU A 112 -16.94 -4.11 -3.55
N LYS A 113 -16.16 -5.18 -3.71
CA LYS A 113 -15.53 -5.50 -5.01
C LYS A 113 -16.54 -5.75 -6.10
N ARG A 114 -17.60 -6.50 -5.81
CA ARG A 114 -18.64 -6.80 -6.79
C ARG A 114 -19.37 -5.54 -7.26
N VAL A 115 -19.79 -4.66 -6.34
CA VAL A 115 -20.50 -3.43 -6.73
C VAL A 115 -19.59 -2.48 -7.49
N LEU A 116 -18.31 -2.39 -7.16
CA LEU A 116 -17.35 -1.54 -7.87
C LEU A 116 -16.98 -2.05 -9.27
N SER A 117 -17.03 -3.37 -9.48
CA SER A 117 -16.77 -3.98 -10.79
C SER A 117 -18.02 -4.01 -11.69
N HIS A 118 -19.20 -3.80 -11.13
CA HIS A 118 -20.46 -3.84 -11.88
C HIS A 118 -20.61 -2.61 -12.77
N ARG A 119 -20.97 -2.84 -14.02
CA ARG A 119 -21.18 -1.78 -15.00
C ARG A 119 -22.68 -1.66 -15.30
N SER A 120 -23.22 -0.48 -15.10
CA SER A 120 -24.60 -0.15 -15.42
C SER A 120 -24.70 1.33 -15.76
N SER A 121 -25.65 1.69 -16.61
CA SER A 121 -26.01 3.08 -16.94
C SER A 121 -27.27 3.55 -16.21
N LYS A 122 -27.89 2.68 -15.38
CA LYS A 122 -29.09 2.99 -14.63
C LYS A 122 -28.81 3.93 -13.45
N ALA A 123 -29.85 4.63 -12.98
CA ALA A 123 -29.75 5.60 -11.89
C ALA A 123 -29.17 4.99 -10.61
N PHE A 124 -29.60 3.80 -10.24
CA PHE A 124 -29.18 3.11 -9.04
C PHE A 124 -28.68 1.69 -9.33
N THR A 125 -27.72 1.21 -8.53
CA THR A 125 -27.35 -0.21 -8.45
C THR A 125 -27.32 -0.61 -6.99
N VAL A 126 -28.15 -1.60 -6.61
CA VAL A 126 -28.25 -2.12 -5.24
C VAL A 126 -27.49 -3.43 -5.09
N CYS A 127 -26.94 -3.70 -3.90
CA CYS A 127 -26.37 -4.99 -3.55
C CYS A 127 -27.48 -5.89 -2.97
N LEU A 128 -27.77 -7.00 -3.64
CA LEU A 128 -28.93 -7.83 -3.37
C LEU A 128 -28.55 -9.20 -2.83
N ASP A 129 -29.01 -9.56 -1.63
CA ASP A 129 -29.00 -10.93 -1.13
C ASP A 129 -30.35 -11.60 -1.46
N ARG A 130 -30.31 -12.64 -2.28
CA ARG A 130 -31.49 -13.38 -2.74
C ARG A 130 -31.89 -14.55 -1.84
N LYS A 131 -31.06 -14.84 -0.81
CA LYS A 131 -31.31 -15.89 0.19
C LYS A 131 -31.07 -15.36 1.61
N PRO A 132 -31.76 -14.28 2.02
CA PRO A 132 -31.61 -13.72 3.34
C PRO A 132 -32.09 -14.69 4.42
N SER A 133 -31.63 -14.51 5.66
CA SER A 133 -32.20 -15.19 6.81
C SER A 133 -33.65 -14.76 7.06
N ARG A 134 -34.41 -15.53 7.85
CA ARG A 134 -35.80 -15.17 8.18
C ARG A 134 -35.92 -13.80 8.85
N ALA A 135 -34.98 -13.45 9.72
CA ALA A 135 -34.97 -12.16 10.41
C ALA A 135 -34.74 -11.00 9.42
N GLU A 136 -33.75 -11.12 8.53
CA GLU A 136 -33.46 -10.12 7.51
C GLU A 136 -34.63 -9.97 6.50
N ALA A 137 -35.31 -11.08 6.19
CA ALA A 137 -36.47 -11.07 5.33
C ALA A 137 -37.68 -10.33 5.94
N GLN A 138 -37.78 -10.25 7.28
CA GLN A 138 -38.88 -9.55 7.95
C GLN A 138 -38.65 -8.04 8.03
N GLU A 139 -37.44 -7.59 8.29
CA GLU A 139 -37.14 -6.17 8.58
C GLU A 139 -36.48 -5.43 7.41
N GLY A 140 -35.80 -6.15 6.51
CA GLY A 140 -35.01 -5.60 5.42
C GLY A 140 -35.82 -4.96 4.29
N LEU A 141 -35.16 -4.09 3.55
CA LEU A 141 -35.73 -3.49 2.33
C LEU A 141 -35.75 -4.53 1.21
N LYS A 142 -36.94 -4.96 0.83
CA LYS A 142 -37.15 -5.99 -0.19
C LYS A 142 -37.07 -5.40 -1.60
N VAL A 143 -36.43 -6.14 -2.50
CA VAL A 143 -36.26 -5.79 -3.90
C VAL A 143 -36.83 -6.92 -4.75
N LYS A 144 -37.93 -6.66 -5.47
CA LYS A 144 -38.62 -7.65 -6.30
C LYS A 144 -38.01 -7.72 -7.68
N LEU A 145 -37.77 -8.96 -8.13
CA LEU A 145 -37.22 -9.24 -9.45
C LEU A 145 -38.28 -9.91 -10.35
N ALA A 146 -38.39 -9.44 -11.57
CA ALA A 146 -39.15 -10.10 -12.63
C ALA A 146 -38.26 -10.17 -13.90
N GLY A 147 -38.09 -11.38 -14.46
CA GLY A 147 -37.23 -11.57 -15.63
C GLY A 147 -35.79 -11.11 -15.47
N GLY A 148 -35.25 -11.10 -14.23
CA GLY A 148 -33.88 -10.60 -13.94
C GLY A 148 -33.79 -9.08 -13.85
N VAL A 149 -34.91 -8.36 -13.87
CA VAL A 149 -34.95 -6.90 -13.71
C VAL A 149 -35.62 -6.53 -12.39
N VAL A 150 -35.15 -5.45 -11.75
CA VAL A 150 -35.79 -4.89 -10.57
C VAL A 150 -37.07 -4.19 -10.98
N VAL A 151 -38.23 -4.60 -10.41
CA VAL A 151 -39.55 -4.06 -10.75
C VAL A 151 -40.26 -3.32 -9.62
N ALA A 152 -39.87 -3.58 -8.36
CA ALA A 152 -40.42 -2.88 -7.21
C ALA A 152 -39.45 -2.97 -6.01
N VAL A 153 -39.49 -1.96 -5.14
CA VAL A 153 -38.70 -1.90 -3.91
C VAL A 153 -39.61 -1.47 -2.74
N GLY A 154 -39.61 -2.21 -1.64
CA GLY A 154 -40.43 -1.85 -0.48
C GLY A 154 -40.40 -2.88 0.63
N LYS A 155 -40.77 -2.49 1.85
CA LYS A 155 -40.76 -3.40 3.00
C LYS A 155 -41.87 -4.45 2.96
N ASN A 156 -43.01 -4.12 2.37
CA ASN A 156 -44.22 -4.94 2.39
C ASN A 156 -44.40 -5.79 1.14
N LEU A 157 -43.31 -6.05 0.37
CA LEU A 157 -43.40 -6.87 -0.83
C LEU A 157 -43.55 -8.34 -0.48
N GLU A 158 -44.47 -9.02 -1.15
CA GLU A 158 -44.70 -10.45 -1.03
C GLU A 158 -44.04 -11.20 -2.19
N SER A 159 -43.51 -12.38 -1.91
CA SER A 159 -42.89 -13.34 -2.83
C SER A 159 -41.79 -12.84 -3.80
N ARG A 160 -40.82 -13.73 -4.14
CA ARG A 160 -39.73 -13.55 -5.13
C ARG A 160 -38.94 -12.25 -4.98
N TYR A 161 -38.47 -11.94 -3.78
CA TYR A 161 -37.63 -10.79 -3.48
C TYR A 161 -36.25 -11.21 -2.97
N GLY A 162 -35.29 -10.31 -3.08
CA GLY A 162 -34.06 -10.31 -2.30
C GLY A 162 -34.06 -9.11 -1.34
N ILE A 163 -33.06 -9.01 -0.50
CA ILE A 163 -32.89 -7.91 0.46
C ILE A 163 -31.73 -7.02 0.02
N ASP A 164 -31.95 -5.70 0.02
CA ASP A 164 -30.88 -4.73 -0.12
C ASP A 164 -29.95 -4.76 1.09
N THR A 165 -28.65 -4.83 0.84
CA THR A 165 -27.63 -4.97 1.89
C THR A 165 -26.96 -3.65 2.29
N GLY A 166 -27.55 -2.51 1.90
CA GLY A 166 -27.14 -1.18 2.31
C GLY A 166 -25.93 -0.58 1.57
N LEU A 167 -25.50 -1.19 0.46
CA LEU A 167 -24.51 -0.63 -0.45
C LEU A 167 -25.19 -0.29 -1.79
N ILE A 168 -25.27 1.01 -2.10
CA ILE A 168 -26.01 1.48 -3.28
C ILE A 168 -25.11 2.41 -4.11
N LEU A 169 -24.89 2.09 -5.36
CA LEU A 169 -24.19 2.99 -6.29
C LEU A 169 -25.21 3.96 -6.90
N VAL A 170 -24.97 5.24 -6.70
CA VAL A 170 -25.82 6.36 -7.12
C VAL A 170 -25.16 7.05 -8.30
N ARG A 171 -25.88 7.22 -9.41
CA ARG A 171 -25.43 7.91 -10.63
C ARG A 171 -26.20 9.19 -10.88
N GLU A 172 -25.80 9.95 -11.87
CA GLU A 172 -26.34 11.29 -12.16
C GLU A 172 -27.86 11.31 -12.31
N LYS A 173 -28.43 10.34 -13.02
CA LYS A 173 -29.88 10.20 -13.20
C LYS A 173 -30.65 10.06 -11.86
N ALA A 174 -30.00 9.58 -10.81
CA ALA A 174 -30.65 9.39 -9.51
C ALA A 174 -31.11 10.70 -8.86
N TYR A 175 -30.50 11.84 -9.22
CA TYR A 175 -30.87 13.15 -8.68
C TYR A 175 -32.36 13.44 -8.91
N ALA A 176 -32.88 13.23 -10.10
CA ALA A 176 -34.27 13.48 -10.43
C ALA A 176 -35.25 12.67 -9.58
N TYR A 177 -34.93 11.39 -9.33
CA TYR A 177 -35.76 10.52 -8.49
C TYR A 177 -35.73 10.95 -7.02
N VAL A 178 -34.55 11.29 -6.51
CA VAL A 178 -34.39 11.74 -5.11
C VAL A 178 -35.12 13.06 -4.89
N GLU A 179 -34.96 14.03 -5.79
CA GLU A 179 -35.60 15.33 -5.70
C GLU A 179 -37.13 15.21 -5.79
N ARG A 180 -37.65 14.43 -6.74
CA ARG A 180 -39.07 14.17 -6.90
C ARG A 180 -39.69 13.56 -5.64
N VAL A 181 -39.07 12.52 -5.07
CA VAL A 181 -39.60 11.88 -3.86
C VAL A 181 -39.55 12.81 -2.64
N ILE A 182 -38.46 13.61 -2.48
CA ILE A 182 -38.37 14.62 -1.41
C ILE A 182 -39.47 15.69 -1.58
N SER A 183 -39.75 16.12 -2.81
CA SER A 183 -40.81 17.09 -3.09
C SER A 183 -42.21 16.54 -2.79
N GLU A 184 -42.46 15.27 -3.10
CA GLU A 184 -43.76 14.61 -2.92
C GLU A 184 -44.02 14.13 -1.49
N LYS A 185 -43.01 13.53 -0.82
CA LYS A 185 -43.13 12.86 0.48
C LYS A 185 -42.48 13.62 1.63
N GLY A 186 -41.75 14.68 1.33
CA GLY A 186 -41.07 15.48 2.33
C GLY A 186 -39.75 14.87 2.85
N PRO A 187 -39.16 15.49 3.89
CA PRO A 187 -37.83 15.13 4.40
C PRO A 187 -37.76 13.75 5.08
N THR A 188 -38.89 13.18 5.50
CA THR A 188 -38.96 11.87 6.18
C THR A 188 -38.95 10.68 5.21
N ALA A 189 -38.94 10.92 3.89
CA ALA A 189 -38.89 9.90 2.88
C ALA A 189 -37.66 8.96 3.03
N SER A 190 -37.85 7.69 2.63
CA SER A 190 -36.83 6.66 2.69
C SER A 190 -36.11 6.47 1.34
N ILE A 191 -34.87 5.94 1.36
CA ILE A 191 -34.18 5.51 0.12
C ILE A 191 -35.02 4.51 -0.64
N GLY A 192 -35.76 3.63 0.04
CA GLY A 192 -36.69 2.68 -0.60
C GLY A 192 -37.72 3.35 -1.48
N ASP A 193 -38.22 4.54 -1.11
CA ASP A 193 -39.18 5.28 -1.91
C ASP A 193 -38.59 5.76 -3.24
N ALA A 194 -37.36 6.25 -3.24
CA ALA A 194 -36.66 6.66 -4.47
C ALA A 194 -36.29 5.46 -5.36
N LEU A 195 -35.87 4.36 -4.73
CA LEU A 195 -35.59 3.11 -5.44
C LEU A 195 -36.86 2.51 -6.05
N ASP A 196 -38.00 2.56 -5.37
CA ASP A 196 -39.28 2.04 -5.90
C ASP A 196 -39.75 2.85 -7.11
N LEU A 197 -39.67 4.18 -7.02
CA LEU A 197 -39.99 5.07 -8.11
C LEU A 197 -39.10 4.78 -9.35
N ALA A 198 -37.78 4.70 -9.14
CA ALA A 198 -36.82 4.40 -10.20
C ALA A 198 -36.98 2.97 -10.76
N ALA A 199 -37.37 1.99 -9.92
CA ALA A 199 -37.59 0.61 -10.34
C ALA A 199 -38.78 0.50 -11.30
N LYS A 200 -39.85 1.24 -11.07
CA LYS A 200 -41.04 1.30 -11.97
C LYS A 200 -40.69 1.85 -13.35
N GLU A 201 -39.65 2.70 -13.43
CA GLU A 201 -39.15 3.26 -14.69
C GLU A 201 -37.93 2.46 -15.25
N GLY A 202 -37.61 1.31 -14.66
CA GLY A 202 -36.52 0.43 -15.12
C GLY A 202 -35.11 0.96 -14.84
N GLU A 203 -34.93 1.98 -13.99
CA GLU A 203 -33.67 2.67 -13.70
C GLU A 203 -32.96 2.14 -12.43
N VAL A 204 -33.32 0.94 -11.95
CA VAL A 204 -32.61 0.23 -10.88
C VAL A 204 -31.97 -1.04 -11.42
N ASP A 205 -30.68 -1.22 -11.13
CA ASP A 205 -29.92 -2.44 -11.41
C ASP A 205 -29.49 -3.10 -10.09
N TYR A 206 -28.98 -4.32 -10.14
CA TYR A 206 -28.54 -5.01 -8.94
C TYR A 206 -27.26 -5.82 -9.16
N VAL A 207 -26.55 -6.02 -8.04
CA VAL A 207 -25.40 -6.93 -7.93
C VAL A 207 -25.78 -8.04 -6.98
N ASP A 208 -25.72 -9.29 -7.44
CA ASP A 208 -25.99 -10.46 -6.59
C ASP A 208 -24.82 -10.69 -5.62
N VAL A 209 -25.09 -10.55 -4.32
CA VAL A 209 -24.14 -10.77 -3.21
C VAL A 209 -24.54 -11.95 -2.35
N THR A 210 -25.46 -12.79 -2.82
CA THR A 210 -25.96 -13.99 -2.13
C THR A 210 -24.81 -14.88 -1.67
N GLY A 211 -24.86 -15.29 -0.41
CA GLY A 211 -23.86 -16.15 0.23
C GLY A 211 -22.63 -15.43 0.77
N LEU A 212 -22.52 -14.11 0.57
CA LEU A 212 -21.55 -13.28 1.26
C LEU A 212 -22.05 -12.92 2.66
N LEU A 213 -21.13 -12.67 3.58
CA LEU A 213 -21.46 -12.35 4.96
C LEU A 213 -21.79 -10.87 5.11
N TRP A 214 -22.93 -10.56 5.67
CA TRP A 214 -23.35 -9.21 6.02
C TRP A 214 -24.36 -9.22 7.18
N LYS A 215 -24.52 -8.11 7.87
CA LYS A 215 -25.52 -7.91 8.92
C LYS A 215 -25.72 -6.42 9.20
N ASP A 216 -26.96 -6.01 9.31
CA ASP A 216 -27.38 -4.73 9.89
C ASP A 216 -27.42 -4.80 11.42
N VAL A 217 -27.21 -3.70 12.10
CA VAL A 217 -27.17 -3.62 13.56
C VAL A 217 -28.25 -2.66 14.03
N ASP A 218 -29.42 -3.17 14.35
CA ASP A 218 -30.56 -2.38 14.83
C ASP A 218 -30.85 -2.59 16.31
N THR A 219 -30.53 -3.76 16.85
CA THR A 219 -30.80 -4.15 18.23
C THR A 219 -29.52 -4.58 18.96
N VAL A 220 -29.60 -4.72 20.29
CA VAL A 220 -28.49 -5.26 21.10
C VAL A 220 -28.13 -6.69 20.67
N GLU A 221 -29.13 -7.46 20.28
CA GLU A 221 -28.94 -8.83 19.78
C GLU A 221 -28.22 -8.83 18.43
N ASP A 222 -28.57 -7.90 17.53
CA ASP A 222 -27.86 -7.73 16.25
C ASP A 222 -26.41 -7.31 16.45
N LEU A 223 -26.14 -6.44 17.42
CA LEU A 223 -24.76 -6.07 17.77
C LEU A 223 -23.94 -7.29 18.23
N ALA A 224 -24.54 -8.18 19.05
CA ALA A 224 -23.88 -9.41 19.46
C ALA A 224 -23.62 -10.35 18.27
N LYS A 225 -24.60 -10.50 17.36
CA LYS A 225 -24.46 -11.26 16.11
C LYS A 225 -23.41 -10.63 15.19
N ALA A 226 -23.40 -9.31 15.04
CA ALA A 226 -22.44 -8.58 14.23
C ALA A 226 -21.01 -8.72 14.77
N ARG A 227 -20.80 -8.73 16.09
CA ARG A 227 -19.50 -9.01 16.73
C ARG A 227 -18.99 -10.40 16.39
N ALA A 228 -19.85 -11.41 16.46
CA ALA A 228 -19.48 -12.78 16.08
C ALA A 228 -19.19 -12.90 14.58
N LEU A 229 -19.99 -12.21 13.75
CA LEU A 229 -19.86 -12.19 12.30
C LEU A 229 -18.61 -11.42 11.85
N CYS A 230 -18.28 -10.32 12.51
CA CYS A 230 -17.09 -9.49 12.23
C CYS A 230 -15.82 -10.35 12.20
N LYS A 231 -15.63 -11.24 13.18
CA LYS A 231 -14.50 -12.18 13.21
C LYS A 231 -14.46 -13.09 11.98
N LYS A 232 -15.62 -13.64 11.59
CA LYS A 232 -15.71 -14.50 10.39
C LYS A 232 -15.42 -13.72 9.11
N ILE A 233 -15.91 -12.49 9.03
CA ILE A 233 -15.66 -11.60 7.88
C ILE A 233 -14.17 -11.26 7.78
N LEU A 234 -13.53 -10.88 8.90
CA LEU A 234 -12.09 -10.59 8.93
C LEU A 234 -11.27 -11.80 8.47
N VAL A 235 -11.61 -12.99 8.94
CA VAL A 235 -10.95 -14.24 8.48
C VAL A 235 -11.14 -14.46 6.98
N ARG A 236 -12.34 -14.24 6.42
CA ARG A 236 -12.59 -14.39 4.98
C ARG A 236 -11.87 -13.32 4.16
N ASP A 237 -11.94 -12.07 4.59
CA ASP A 237 -11.35 -10.93 3.88
C ASP A 237 -9.82 -11.03 3.81
N TYR A 238 -9.17 -11.40 4.90
CA TYR A 238 -7.71 -11.49 4.96
C TYR A 238 -7.19 -12.88 4.56
N GLY A 239 -8.00 -13.92 4.67
CA GLY A 239 -7.66 -15.25 4.18
C GLY A 239 -7.44 -15.32 2.67
N LYS A 240 -8.05 -14.41 1.91
CA LYS A 240 -7.85 -14.27 0.45
C LYS A 240 -6.63 -13.42 0.10
N ARG A 241 -5.90 -12.88 1.08
CA ARG A 241 -4.71 -12.07 0.85
C ARG A 241 -3.62 -12.96 0.26
N CYS A 242 -3.06 -12.54 -0.87
CA CYS A 242 -2.21 -13.41 -1.66
C CYS A 242 -0.82 -13.55 -1.05
N SER A 243 -0.47 -14.76 -0.63
CA SER A 243 0.89 -15.16 -0.24
C SER A 243 1.51 -16.16 -1.24
N GLY A 244 0.81 -16.39 -2.35
CA GLY A 244 1.15 -17.41 -3.32
C GLY A 244 0.34 -18.70 -3.14
N PRO A 245 0.23 -19.54 -4.19
CA PRO A 245 -0.69 -20.67 -4.20
C PRO A 245 -0.29 -21.80 -3.26
N LEU A 246 1.00 -22.12 -3.10
CA LEU A 246 1.44 -23.18 -2.17
C LEU A 246 1.30 -22.75 -0.72
N THR A 247 1.74 -21.53 -0.37
CA THR A 247 1.55 -20.95 0.96
C THR A 247 0.07 -20.88 1.30
N PHE A 248 -0.77 -20.47 0.33
CA PHE A 248 -2.22 -20.42 0.51
C PHE A 248 -2.83 -21.81 0.77
N ALA A 249 -2.38 -22.84 0.07
CA ALA A 249 -2.92 -24.19 0.21
C ALA A 249 -2.42 -24.91 1.48
N LEU A 250 -1.12 -24.80 1.79
CA LEU A 250 -0.47 -25.64 2.81
C LEU A 250 -0.28 -24.94 4.17
N ILE A 251 -0.12 -23.63 4.20
CA ILE A 251 0.21 -22.87 5.41
C ILE A 251 -0.98 -22.02 5.87
N ARG A 252 -1.58 -21.24 4.99
CA ARG A 252 -2.61 -20.24 5.29
C ARG A 252 -3.80 -20.75 6.10
N PRO A 253 -4.36 -21.96 5.90
CA PRO A 253 -5.49 -22.44 6.69
C PRO A 253 -5.18 -22.56 8.19
N ALA A 254 -3.96 -22.93 8.53
CA ALA A 254 -3.52 -23.06 9.92
C ALA A 254 -3.16 -21.69 10.53
N THR A 255 -2.31 -20.90 9.85
CA THR A 255 -1.86 -19.60 10.32
C THR A 255 -3.01 -18.62 10.49
N LEU A 256 -3.99 -18.63 9.57
CA LEU A 256 -5.17 -17.78 9.64
C LEU A 256 -6.04 -18.09 10.86
N ARG A 257 -6.23 -19.38 11.19
CA ARG A 257 -6.96 -19.78 12.39
C ARG A 257 -6.24 -19.31 13.66
N LEU A 258 -4.93 -19.51 13.73
CA LEU A 258 -4.11 -19.11 14.87
C LEU A 258 -4.06 -17.56 15.00
N ALA A 259 -3.83 -16.86 13.90
CA ALA A 259 -3.78 -15.39 13.87
C ALA A 259 -5.11 -14.75 14.27
N ALA A 260 -6.24 -15.40 14.01
CA ALA A 260 -7.58 -14.91 14.35
C ALA A 260 -7.97 -15.17 15.82
N LEU A 261 -7.19 -15.93 16.59
CA LEU A 261 -7.51 -16.25 17.99
C LEU A 261 -7.43 -15.00 18.89
N GLY A 262 -8.39 -14.89 19.78
CA GLY A 262 -8.41 -13.88 20.83
C GLY A 262 -8.72 -12.45 20.35
N PRO A 263 -8.61 -11.50 21.27
CA PRO A 263 -8.80 -10.07 21.00
C PRO A 263 -7.56 -9.46 20.32
N PRO A 264 -7.66 -8.21 19.79
CA PRO A 264 -6.56 -7.57 19.04
C PRO A 264 -5.22 -7.53 19.79
N HIS A 265 -5.21 -7.29 21.10
CA HIS A 265 -3.97 -7.28 21.90
C HIS A 265 -3.31 -8.67 21.99
N ALA A 266 -4.10 -9.75 22.05
CA ALA A 266 -3.56 -11.11 22.03
C ALA A 266 -2.97 -11.44 20.65
N ARG A 267 -3.60 -10.99 19.57
CA ARG A 267 -3.08 -11.10 18.20
C ARG A 267 -1.77 -10.34 18.04
N ALA A 268 -1.66 -9.12 18.60
CA ALA A 268 -0.41 -8.34 18.59
C ALA A 268 0.71 -9.08 19.33
N ARG A 269 0.43 -9.71 20.48
CA ARG A 269 1.41 -10.55 21.20
C ARG A 269 1.80 -11.78 20.39
N ALA A 270 0.84 -12.43 19.71
CA ALA A 270 1.13 -13.57 18.83
C ALA A 270 2.02 -13.16 17.66
N ALA A 271 1.81 -11.98 17.07
CA ALA A 271 2.67 -11.44 16.03
C ALA A 271 4.10 -11.19 16.52
N LEU A 272 4.25 -10.58 17.70
CA LEU A 272 5.56 -10.36 18.33
C LEU A 272 6.27 -11.68 18.65
N LEU A 273 5.56 -12.67 19.19
CA LEU A 273 6.14 -13.98 19.50
C LEU A 273 6.58 -14.69 18.23
N ALA A 274 5.77 -14.70 17.18
CA ALA A 274 6.13 -15.28 15.90
C ALA A 274 7.34 -14.57 15.28
N ALA A 275 7.40 -13.23 15.35
CA ALA A 275 8.56 -12.45 14.91
C ALA A 275 9.83 -12.76 15.72
N ALA A 276 9.72 -12.90 17.04
CA ALA A 276 10.85 -13.29 17.89
C ALA A 276 11.37 -14.70 17.57
N LEU A 277 10.46 -15.66 17.31
CA LEU A 277 10.83 -17.01 16.88
C LEU A 277 11.49 -16.99 15.49
N LEU A 278 11.02 -16.16 14.57
CA LEU A 278 11.66 -15.94 13.27
C LEU A 278 13.07 -15.40 13.40
N LEU A 279 13.27 -14.39 14.25
CA LEU A 279 14.60 -13.82 14.55
C LEU A 279 15.54 -14.88 15.14
N ALA A 280 15.07 -15.65 16.12
CA ALA A 280 15.86 -16.72 16.74
C ALA A 280 16.23 -17.81 15.71
N LEU A 281 15.28 -18.21 14.86
CA LEU A 281 15.50 -19.19 13.81
C LEU A 281 16.48 -18.69 12.75
N GLY A 282 16.34 -17.42 12.32
CA GLY A 282 17.26 -16.79 11.39
C GLY A 282 18.68 -16.68 11.97
N ALA A 283 18.82 -16.25 13.22
CA ALA A 283 20.12 -16.21 13.92
C ALA A 283 20.76 -17.60 14.05
N LEU A 284 19.96 -18.63 14.38
CA LEU A 284 20.43 -20.01 14.45
C LEU A 284 20.97 -20.47 13.10
N MET A 285 20.26 -20.18 12.00
CA MET A 285 20.68 -20.53 10.65
C MET A 285 21.97 -19.79 10.21
N LEU A 286 22.19 -18.55 10.69
CA LEU A 286 23.42 -17.80 10.41
C LEU A 286 24.65 -18.38 11.14
N ILE A 287 24.44 -18.99 12.32
CA ILE A 287 25.52 -19.53 13.17
C ILE A 287 25.79 -20.99 12.85
N ALA A 288 24.78 -21.73 12.35
CA ALA A 288 24.88 -23.16 12.09
C ALA A 288 25.82 -23.45 10.91
N ALA A 289 26.96 -24.04 11.22
CA ALA A 289 27.85 -24.69 10.27
C ALA A 289 28.22 -26.05 10.87
N PRO A 290 28.04 -27.16 10.18
CA PRO A 290 27.76 -27.43 8.78
C PRO A 290 26.26 -27.43 8.43
N PRO A 291 25.90 -27.48 7.12
CA PRO A 291 24.51 -27.50 6.68
C PRO A 291 23.77 -28.70 7.28
N PRO A 292 22.53 -28.48 7.78
CA PRO A 292 21.74 -29.56 8.35
C PRO A 292 21.38 -30.62 7.32
N GLN A 293 21.10 -31.86 7.80
CA GLN A 293 20.59 -32.91 6.91
C GLN A 293 19.38 -32.40 6.11
N PRO A 294 19.15 -32.89 4.86
CA PRO A 294 18.11 -32.38 3.97
C PRO A 294 16.71 -32.33 4.59
N ILE A 295 16.36 -33.32 5.43
CA ILE A 295 15.06 -33.36 6.12
C ILE A 295 14.94 -32.18 7.10
N LEU A 296 15.97 -31.92 7.89
CA LEU A 296 15.99 -30.79 8.83
C LEU A 296 15.93 -29.44 8.08
N ALA A 297 16.62 -29.32 6.96
CA ALA A 297 16.54 -28.12 6.10
C ALA A 297 15.10 -27.88 5.62
N ILE A 298 14.38 -28.88 5.16
CA ILE A 298 12.97 -28.77 4.72
C ILE A 298 12.08 -28.32 5.89
N VAL A 299 12.26 -28.91 7.08
CA VAL A 299 11.50 -28.53 8.28
C VAL A 299 11.76 -27.06 8.64
N LEU A 300 13.01 -26.61 8.60
CA LEU A 300 13.39 -25.23 8.89
C LEU A 300 12.78 -24.23 7.87
N LEU A 301 12.84 -24.57 6.58
CA LEU A 301 12.23 -23.76 5.52
C LEU A 301 10.72 -23.62 5.68
N TYR A 302 10.05 -24.73 6.03
CA TYR A 302 8.62 -24.72 6.31
C TYR A 302 8.29 -23.87 7.56
N ALA A 303 9.10 -23.99 8.62
CA ALA A 303 8.92 -23.20 9.85
C ALA A 303 9.08 -21.71 9.60
N VAL A 304 10.06 -21.27 8.78
CA VAL A 304 10.23 -19.86 8.40
C VAL A 304 8.99 -19.37 7.64
N ALA A 305 8.52 -20.10 6.65
CA ALA A 305 7.35 -19.71 5.88
C ALA A 305 6.08 -19.66 6.75
N PHE A 306 5.91 -20.61 7.68
CA PHE A 306 4.78 -20.67 8.61
C PHE A 306 4.78 -19.52 9.60
N LEU A 307 5.91 -19.25 10.25
CA LEU A 307 6.05 -18.17 11.24
C LEU A 307 5.91 -16.80 10.58
N GLY A 308 6.45 -16.61 9.37
CA GLY A 308 6.30 -15.38 8.59
C GLY A 308 4.84 -15.09 8.26
N ASP A 309 4.13 -16.07 7.71
CA ASP A 309 2.71 -15.93 7.40
C ASP A 309 1.84 -15.69 8.66
N LEU A 310 2.15 -16.36 9.76
CA LEU A 310 1.48 -16.17 11.05
C LEU A 310 1.72 -14.77 11.61
N ALA A 311 2.96 -14.29 11.60
CA ALA A 311 3.32 -12.97 12.12
C ALA A 311 2.64 -11.84 11.32
N ASP A 312 2.69 -11.92 9.98
CA ASP A 312 2.05 -10.94 9.10
C ASP A 312 0.52 -10.90 9.31
N LEU A 313 -0.13 -12.06 9.29
CA LEU A 313 -1.58 -12.14 9.52
C LEU A 313 -1.99 -11.66 10.91
N ALA A 314 -1.26 -12.06 11.94
CA ALA A 314 -1.56 -11.66 13.31
C ALA A 314 -1.37 -10.14 13.51
N ALA A 315 -0.34 -9.54 12.93
CA ALA A 315 -0.11 -8.10 12.96
C ALA A 315 -1.25 -7.33 12.25
N VAL A 316 -1.67 -7.80 11.09
CA VAL A 316 -2.78 -7.21 10.32
C VAL A 316 -4.10 -7.34 11.07
N LEU A 317 -4.44 -8.54 11.57
CA LEU A 317 -5.68 -8.78 12.32
C LEU A 317 -5.70 -8.10 13.70
N ALA A 318 -4.53 -7.80 14.27
CA ALA A 318 -4.40 -6.97 15.47
C ALA A 318 -4.63 -5.49 15.19
N ARG A 319 -4.68 -5.08 13.93
CA ARG A 319 -4.76 -3.66 13.51
C ARG A 319 -3.63 -2.83 14.14
N SER A 320 -2.46 -3.43 14.18
CA SER A 320 -1.30 -2.88 14.87
C SER A 320 -0.80 -1.60 14.21
N LYS A 321 -0.20 -0.73 15.03
CA LYS A 321 0.50 0.46 14.54
C LYS A 321 1.64 0.03 13.59
N GLU A 322 2.01 0.90 12.68
CA GLU A 322 3.10 0.66 11.70
C GLU A 322 4.38 0.08 12.31
N GLY A 323 4.67 0.38 13.57
CA GLY A 323 5.84 -0.15 14.27
C GLY A 323 5.87 -1.67 14.38
N LEU A 324 4.76 -2.34 14.68
CA LEU A 324 4.73 -3.80 14.76
C LEU A 324 4.90 -4.44 13.38
N VAL A 325 4.28 -3.87 12.35
CA VAL A 325 4.42 -4.34 10.97
C VAL A 325 5.89 -4.26 10.52
N ARG A 326 6.61 -3.19 10.91
CA ARG A 326 8.06 -3.05 10.62
C ARG A 326 8.91 -4.07 11.37
N VAL A 327 8.57 -4.38 12.63
CA VAL A 327 9.28 -5.42 13.41
C VAL A 327 9.09 -6.79 12.78
N VAL A 328 7.89 -7.13 12.35
CA VAL A 328 7.61 -8.39 11.64
C VAL A 328 8.39 -8.45 10.32
N ALA A 329 8.37 -7.38 9.53
CA ALA A 329 9.10 -7.30 8.28
C ALA A 329 10.63 -7.44 8.45
N LEU A 330 11.18 -6.86 9.52
CA LEU A 330 12.60 -7.01 9.85
C LEU A 330 12.93 -8.45 10.28
N ALA A 331 12.06 -9.09 11.07
CA ALA A 331 12.23 -10.48 11.48
C ALA A 331 12.22 -11.44 10.27
N GLU A 332 11.30 -11.22 9.33
CA GLU A 332 11.25 -11.97 8.07
C GLU A 332 12.53 -11.79 7.24
N LEU A 333 13.03 -10.55 7.13
CA LEU A 333 14.27 -10.27 6.42
C LEU A 333 15.47 -11.03 7.02
N ILE A 334 15.61 -11.01 8.33
CA ILE A 334 16.72 -11.72 9.03
C ILE A 334 16.57 -13.23 8.84
N ALA A 335 15.36 -13.77 8.91
CA ALA A 335 15.13 -15.20 8.66
C ALA A 335 15.46 -15.59 7.21
N GLU A 336 15.10 -14.75 6.22
CA GLU A 336 15.46 -14.96 4.81
C GLU A 336 16.98 -14.93 4.58
N VAL A 337 17.70 -14.01 5.25
CA VAL A 337 19.16 -13.96 5.19
C VAL A 337 19.76 -15.24 5.80
N GLY A 338 19.19 -15.74 6.91
CA GLY A 338 19.58 -17.01 7.52
C GLY A 338 19.40 -18.20 6.58
N VAL A 339 18.26 -18.28 5.87
CA VAL A 339 18.02 -19.32 4.85
C VAL A 339 19.05 -19.25 3.72
N LEU A 340 19.36 -18.05 3.22
CA LEU A 340 20.37 -17.86 2.19
C LEU A 340 21.77 -18.26 2.67
N SER A 341 22.10 -17.97 3.92
CA SER A 341 23.38 -18.38 4.53
C SER A 341 23.50 -19.91 4.56
N LEU A 342 22.43 -20.63 4.97
CA LEU A 342 22.43 -22.11 4.92
C LEU A 342 22.63 -22.64 3.50
N ILE A 343 21.96 -22.04 2.51
CA ILE A 343 22.10 -22.43 1.10
C ILE A 343 23.53 -22.16 0.63
N ALA A 344 24.09 -21.00 0.97
CA ALA A 344 25.47 -20.63 0.59
C ALA A 344 26.51 -21.58 1.23
N THR A 345 26.35 -21.95 2.50
CA THR A 345 27.25 -22.92 3.16
C THR A 345 27.13 -24.33 2.55
N ALA A 346 25.90 -24.73 2.15
CA ALA A 346 25.70 -26.00 1.47
C ALA A 346 26.32 -26.05 0.05
N LEU A 347 26.42 -24.89 -0.62
CA LEU A 347 27.05 -24.78 -1.93
C LEU A 347 28.60 -24.80 -1.85
N GLY A 348 29.15 -24.42 -0.69
CA GLY A 348 30.58 -24.46 -0.41
C GLY A 348 31.45 -23.63 -1.37
N GLU A 349 32.76 -23.91 -1.36
CA GLU A 349 33.74 -23.23 -2.22
C GLU A 349 33.64 -23.61 -3.71
N ARG A 350 32.69 -24.45 -4.07
CA ARG A 350 32.51 -24.94 -5.45
C ARG A 350 32.13 -23.86 -6.47
N ILE A 351 31.72 -22.68 -5.99
CA ILE A 351 31.23 -21.61 -6.87
C ILE A 351 32.03 -20.32 -6.57
N PRO A 352 32.81 -19.82 -7.56
CA PRO A 352 33.48 -18.53 -7.42
C PRO A 352 32.48 -17.43 -7.08
N ARG A 353 32.79 -16.61 -6.07
CA ARG A 353 31.98 -15.44 -5.65
C ARG A 353 30.57 -15.76 -5.11
N VAL A 354 30.34 -16.96 -4.59
CA VAL A 354 29.10 -17.32 -3.87
C VAL A 354 28.71 -16.26 -2.84
N GLN A 355 29.65 -15.73 -2.08
CA GLN A 355 29.41 -14.69 -1.09
C GLN A 355 28.80 -13.42 -1.68
N THR A 356 29.31 -12.95 -2.83
CA THR A 356 28.77 -11.76 -3.50
C THR A 356 27.34 -12.00 -4.01
N LEU A 357 27.07 -13.15 -4.63
CA LEU A 357 25.74 -13.51 -5.09
C LEU A 357 24.75 -13.68 -3.93
N THR A 358 25.20 -14.28 -2.83
CA THR A 358 24.40 -14.41 -1.61
C THR A 358 24.07 -13.04 -1.00
N ALA A 359 25.03 -12.12 -0.97
CA ALA A 359 24.78 -10.76 -0.50
C ALA A 359 23.75 -10.02 -1.38
N LEU A 360 23.82 -10.18 -2.70
CA LEU A 360 22.84 -9.61 -3.62
C LEU A 360 21.45 -10.24 -3.46
N ALA A 361 21.38 -11.55 -3.28
CA ALA A 361 20.12 -12.25 -3.02
C ALA A 361 19.52 -11.79 -1.68
N ALA A 362 20.34 -11.65 -0.64
CA ALA A 362 19.91 -11.10 0.66
C ALA A 362 19.40 -9.65 0.53
N ALA A 363 20.10 -8.79 -0.19
CA ALA A 363 19.65 -7.42 -0.47
C ALA A 363 18.33 -7.38 -1.21
N SER A 364 18.07 -8.33 -2.13
CA SER A 364 16.79 -8.43 -2.84
C SER A 364 15.61 -8.77 -1.93
N SER A 365 15.85 -9.44 -0.79
CA SER A 365 14.81 -9.77 0.19
C SER A 365 14.22 -8.53 0.89
N ALA A 366 14.95 -7.42 0.90
CA ALA A 366 14.44 -6.15 1.40
C ALA A 366 13.43 -5.47 0.45
N VAL A 367 13.47 -5.80 -0.84
CA VAL A 367 12.65 -5.14 -1.87
C VAL A 367 11.13 -5.24 -1.61
N PRO A 368 10.54 -6.41 -1.30
CA PRO A 368 9.12 -6.52 -0.97
C PRO A 368 8.73 -5.74 0.29
N ILE A 369 9.67 -5.56 1.23
CA ILE A 369 9.44 -4.84 2.48
C ILE A 369 9.31 -3.34 2.22
N PHE A 370 10.20 -2.77 1.39
CA PHE A 370 10.23 -1.34 1.10
C PHE A 370 9.17 -0.91 0.08
N LEU A 371 8.91 -1.74 -0.93
CA LEU A 371 7.93 -1.42 -1.98
C LEU A 371 6.50 -1.87 -1.64
N GLY A 372 6.33 -2.62 -0.56
CA GLY A 372 5.07 -3.27 -0.19
C GLY A 372 4.85 -4.56 -0.98
N ARG A 373 4.28 -5.57 -0.31
CA ARG A 373 3.83 -6.79 -0.99
C ARG A 373 2.61 -6.47 -1.84
N GLY A 374 2.57 -6.98 -3.05
CA GLY A 374 1.49 -6.76 -4.01
C GLY A 374 0.11 -7.04 -3.42
N GLY A 375 -0.88 -6.32 -3.91
CA GLY A 375 -2.25 -6.30 -3.37
C GLY A 375 -3.00 -7.63 -3.40
N ASP A 376 -4.28 -7.58 -3.05
CA ASP A 376 -5.18 -8.69 -2.72
C ASP A 376 -5.51 -9.70 -3.85
N ARG A 377 -4.91 -9.60 -5.02
CA ARG A 377 -5.16 -10.52 -6.14
C ARG A 377 -3.98 -11.41 -6.43
N PRO A 378 -4.23 -12.69 -6.79
CA PRO A 378 -3.20 -13.52 -7.39
C PRO A 378 -2.76 -12.83 -8.68
N SER A 379 -1.56 -12.25 -8.67
CA SER A 379 -0.92 -11.77 -9.88
C SER A 379 -0.55 -12.99 -10.73
N LYS A 380 -0.36 -12.79 -12.04
CA LYS A 380 0.21 -13.83 -12.92
C LYS A 380 1.57 -14.34 -12.40
N LEU A 381 2.22 -13.56 -11.52
CA LEU A 381 3.48 -13.86 -10.86
C LEU A 381 3.32 -14.46 -9.45
N ALA A 382 2.10 -14.78 -9.00
CA ALA A 382 1.87 -15.30 -7.65
C ALA A 382 2.65 -16.59 -7.35
N TRP A 383 2.87 -17.45 -8.35
CA TRP A 383 3.71 -18.62 -8.19
C TRP A 383 5.18 -18.27 -7.93
N ALA A 384 5.73 -17.33 -8.68
CA ALA A 384 7.10 -16.89 -8.50
C ALA A 384 7.31 -16.15 -7.18
N ALA A 385 6.28 -15.48 -6.66
CA ALA A 385 6.29 -14.73 -5.41
C ALA A 385 5.97 -15.59 -4.16
N ASP A 386 5.64 -16.87 -4.33
CA ASP A 386 5.26 -17.75 -3.22
C ASP A 386 6.47 -18.03 -2.31
N PRO A 387 6.43 -17.67 -1.00
CA PRO A 387 7.56 -17.89 -0.09
C PRO A 387 7.97 -19.36 0.03
N LEU A 388 7.00 -20.28 0.11
CA LEU A 388 7.29 -21.70 0.24
C LEU A 388 7.93 -22.27 -1.03
N LEU A 389 7.43 -21.87 -2.21
CA LEU A 389 8.01 -22.27 -3.48
C LEU A 389 9.40 -21.65 -3.65
N LYS A 390 9.59 -20.38 -3.27
CA LYS A 390 10.89 -19.69 -3.29
C LYS A 390 11.93 -20.51 -2.52
N TYR A 391 11.62 -20.87 -1.29
CA TYR A 391 12.56 -21.62 -0.45
C TYR A 391 12.83 -23.03 -1.01
N ALA A 392 11.79 -23.78 -1.34
CA ALA A 392 11.91 -25.15 -1.84
C ALA A 392 12.65 -25.20 -3.20
N ALA A 393 12.28 -24.36 -4.15
CA ALA A 393 12.92 -24.35 -5.46
C ALA A 393 14.37 -23.87 -5.39
N THR A 394 14.67 -22.82 -4.60
CA THR A 394 16.04 -22.34 -4.43
C THR A 394 16.92 -23.42 -3.81
N ALA A 395 16.44 -24.11 -2.78
CA ALA A 395 17.16 -25.22 -2.16
C ALA A 395 17.37 -26.38 -3.15
N ALA A 396 16.34 -26.80 -3.89
CA ALA A 396 16.42 -27.88 -4.86
C ALA A 396 17.41 -27.58 -5.99
N ILE A 397 17.37 -26.37 -6.56
CA ILE A 397 18.29 -25.93 -7.61
C ILE A 397 19.73 -25.86 -7.09
N ALA A 398 19.91 -25.38 -5.85
CA ALA A 398 21.22 -25.30 -5.21
C ALA A 398 21.81 -26.68 -4.95
N PHE A 399 21.03 -27.62 -4.38
CA PHE A 399 21.46 -29.00 -4.12
C PHE A 399 21.72 -29.78 -5.42
N ALA A 400 21.05 -29.44 -6.52
CA ALA A 400 21.34 -30.01 -7.83
C ALA A 400 22.65 -29.48 -8.47
N GLY A 401 23.39 -28.60 -7.79
CA GLY A 401 24.68 -28.08 -8.25
C GLY A 401 24.58 -26.78 -9.09
N PHE A 402 23.37 -26.19 -9.24
CA PHE A 402 23.14 -24.97 -10.02
C PHE A 402 23.03 -23.72 -9.12
N GLY A 403 24.00 -23.51 -8.24
CA GLY A 403 23.97 -22.43 -7.24
C GLY A 403 23.70 -21.03 -7.78
N PRO A 404 24.36 -20.54 -8.85
CA PRO A 404 24.06 -19.24 -9.43
C PRO A 404 22.61 -19.12 -9.91
N ALA A 405 22.04 -20.19 -10.51
CA ALA A 405 20.64 -20.22 -10.92
C ALA A 405 19.67 -20.20 -9.72
N ALA A 406 20.03 -20.86 -8.61
CA ALA A 406 19.27 -20.81 -7.37
C ALA A 406 19.16 -19.38 -6.82
N LEU A 407 20.28 -18.66 -6.78
CA LEU A 407 20.32 -17.28 -6.29
C LEU A 407 19.61 -16.31 -7.25
N ALA A 408 19.74 -16.51 -8.55
CA ALA A 408 18.99 -15.75 -9.54
C ALA A 408 17.47 -15.96 -9.39
N TYR A 409 17.03 -17.21 -9.18
CA TYR A 409 15.63 -17.52 -8.91
C TYR A 409 15.12 -16.82 -7.64
N TRP A 410 15.92 -16.79 -6.56
CA TRP A 410 15.57 -16.07 -5.32
C TRP A 410 15.36 -14.58 -5.59
N ILE A 411 16.27 -13.93 -6.30
CA ILE A 411 16.16 -12.53 -6.67
C ILE A 411 14.88 -12.29 -7.49
N CYS A 412 14.64 -13.09 -8.54
CA CYS A 412 13.44 -12.98 -9.37
C CYS A 412 12.15 -13.16 -8.56
N SER A 413 12.13 -14.09 -7.59
CA SER A 413 10.99 -14.31 -6.71
C SER A 413 10.69 -13.09 -5.83
N ASN A 414 11.72 -12.46 -5.25
CA ASN A 414 11.55 -11.24 -4.47
C ASN A 414 11.05 -10.06 -5.33
N LEU A 415 11.51 -9.96 -6.57
CA LEU A 415 11.03 -8.97 -7.52
C LEU A 415 9.56 -9.19 -7.88
N ALA A 416 9.17 -10.44 -8.10
CA ALA A 416 7.79 -10.80 -8.35
C ALA A 416 6.88 -10.50 -7.14
N ALA A 417 7.37 -10.71 -5.92
CA ALA A 417 6.66 -10.38 -4.69
C ALA A 417 6.43 -8.87 -4.49
N ALA A 418 7.37 -8.04 -4.97
CA ALA A 418 7.27 -6.59 -4.93
C ALA A 418 6.47 -6.00 -6.11
N TRP A 419 6.15 -6.82 -7.12
CA TRP A 419 5.38 -6.36 -8.29
C TRP A 419 3.99 -5.93 -7.83
N PRO A 420 3.55 -4.69 -8.14
CA PRO A 420 2.23 -4.23 -7.76
C PRO A 420 1.19 -5.14 -8.41
N GLY A 421 0.43 -5.87 -7.60
CA GLY A 421 -0.75 -6.60 -8.05
C GLY A 421 -1.70 -5.63 -8.75
N GLU A 422 -2.53 -6.13 -9.68
CA GLU A 422 -3.59 -5.32 -10.27
C GLU A 422 -4.42 -4.72 -9.13
N THR A 423 -4.31 -3.41 -8.95
CA THR A 423 -5.24 -2.68 -8.09
C THR A 423 -6.64 -2.98 -8.60
N LEU A 424 -7.58 -3.19 -7.68
CA LEU A 424 -9.02 -3.26 -7.99
C LEU A 424 -9.33 -2.32 -9.14
N ALA A 425 -10.04 -2.81 -10.14
CA ALA A 425 -10.36 -2.08 -11.35
C ALA A 425 -10.62 -0.62 -11.03
N THR A 426 -9.82 0.26 -11.59
CA THR A 426 -10.01 1.69 -11.41
C THR A 426 -11.47 1.98 -11.66
N PRO A 427 -12.17 2.61 -10.71
CA PRO A 427 -13.55 3.04 -10.96
C PRO A 427 -13.56 3.80 -12.28
N PRO A 428 -14.64 3.71 -13.08
CA PRO A 428 -14.72 4.40 -14.34
C PRO A 428 -14.34 5.85 -14.13
N LYS A 429 -13.42 6.37 -14.95
CA LYS A 429 -13.03 7.77 -14.89
C LYS A 429 -14.32 8.58 -14.97
N PRO A 430 -14.61 9.47 -14.01
CA PRO A 430 -15.69 10.41 -14.19
C PRO A 430 -15.38 11.19 -15.47
N ALA A 431 -16.32 11.24 -16.38
CA ALA A 431 -16.25 12.12 -17.54
C ALA A 431 -16.00 13.54 -17.03
N GLY A 432 -14.99 14.18 -17.55
CA GLY A 432 -14.33 15.39 -17.16
C GLY A 432 -15.10 16.38 -16.30
N GLU A 433 -14.46 16.82 -15.23
CA GLU A 433 -14.30 18.24 -14.94
C GLU A 433 -13.41 18.44 -13.70
N ALA A 434 -12.74 19.57 -13.66
CA ALA A 434 -11.64 19.88 -12.78
C ALA A 434 -12.05 19.99 -11.30
N PHE A 435 -11.47 19.14 -10.46
CA PHE A 435 -11.46 19.35 -9.01
C PHE A 435 -10.43 20.40 -8.59
N PRO A 436 -10.65 21.15 -7.48
CA PRO A 436 -9.76 22.22 -7.07
C PRO A 436 -8.34 21.72 -6.80
N LYS A 437 -7.38 22.54 -7.21
CA LYS A 437 -5.94 22.27 -7.34
C LYS A 437 -5.15 21.84 -6.09
N LEU A 438 -5.74 21.69 -4.92
CA LEU A 438 -5.02 21.47 -3.65
C LEU A 438 -4.46 20.04 -3.43
N ARG A 439 -4.90 19.02 -4.16
CA ARG A 439 -4.39 17.63 -4.02
C ARG A 439 -3.57 17.09 -5.19
N THR A 440 -3.43 17.85 -6.27
CA THR A 440 -2.65 17.42 -7.45
C THR A 440 -1.14 17.40 -7.19
N GLY A 441 -0.64 18.24 -6.27
CA GLY A 441 0.79 18.30 -5.91
C GLY A 441 1.28 17.02 -5.22
N ALA A 442 0.60 16.56 -4.19
CA ALA A 442 1.00 15.38 -3.41
C ALA A 442 0.99 14.09 -4.25
N ARG A 443 -0.04 13.90 -5.09
CA ARG A 443 -0.12 12.75 -6.00
C ARG A 443 0.92 12.80 -7.12
N ARG A 444 1.26 13.99 -7.61
CA ARG A 444 2.31 14.18 -8.61
C ARG A 444 3.69 13.90 -8.00
N ALA A 445 3.89 14.31 -6.75
CA ALA A 445 5.10 13.99 -5.97
C ALA A 445 5.22 12.49 -5.71
N GLU A 446 4.17 11.83 -5.25
CA GLU A 446 4.14 10.38 -5.02
C GLU A 446 4.41 9.59 -6.30
N ARG A 447 3.82 9.97 -7.43
CA ARG A 447 4.08 9.35 -8.73
C ARG A 447 5.54 9.49 -9.16
N LYS A 448 6.16 10.68 -8.95
CA LYS A 448 7.57 10.92 -9.25
C LYS A 448 8.49 10.11 -8.35
N LEU A 449 8.18 10.00 -7.06
CA LEU A 449 8.93 9.19 -6.10
C LEU A 449 8.84 7.70 -6.43
N ARG A 450 7.67 7.18 -6.76
CA ARG A 450 7.50 5.79 -7.21
C ARG A 450 8.26 5.52 -8.51
N ALA A 451 8.23 6.45 -9.47
CA ALA A 451 8.97 6.33 -10.72
C ALA A 451 10.49 6.37 -10.50
N ALA A 452 10.96 7.17 -9.54
CA ALA A 452 12.37 7.23 -9.16
C ALA A 452 12.82 5.95 -8.45
N ALA A 453 12.05 5.43 -7.51
CA ALA A 453 12.31 4.16 -6.85
C ALA A 453 12.37 3.00 -7.85
N ALA A 454 11.42 2.92 -8.78
CA ALA A 454 11.42 1.93 -9.85
C ALA A 454 12.63 2.09 -10.78
N SER A 455 13.08 3.33 -11.05
CA SER A 455 14.26 3.59 -11.86
C SER A 455 15.55 3.23 -11.15
N GLY A 456 15.65 3.51 -9.84
CA GLY A 456 16.78 3.08 -9.00
C GLY A 456 16.91 1.56 -8.95
N PHE A 457 15.78 0.88 -8.82
CA PHE A 457 15.74 -0.58 -8.86
C PHE A 457 16.21 -1.14 -10.22
N LYS A 458 15.71 -0.58 -11.35
CA LYS A 458 16.15 -0.97 -12.70
C LYS A 458 17.63 -0.72 -12.91
N LEU A 459 18.16 0.38 -12.36
CA LEU A 459 19.59 0.70 -12.38
C LEU A 459 20.39 -0.38 -11.64
N ALA A 460 20.00 -0.69 -10.40
CA ALA A 460 20.68 -1.71 -9.62
C ALA A 460 20.70 -3.08 -10.31
N LEU A 461 19.56 -3.50 -10.85
CA LEU A 461 19.44 -4.76 -11.59
C LEU A 461 20.32 -4.76 -12.85
N ALA A 462 20.28 -3.68 -13.64
CA ALA A 462 21.08 -3.58 -14.85
C ALA A 462 22.59 -3.59 -14.55
N LEU A 463 23.03 -2.84 -13.51
CA LEU A 463 24.42 -2.84 -13.07
C LEU A 463 24.87 -4.22 -12.56
N LEU A 464 23.98 -4.94 -11.87
CA LEU A 464 24.25 -6.30 -11.43
C LEU A 464 24.48 -7.24 -12.61
N VAL A 465 23.59 -7.20 -13.61
CA VAL A 465 23.72 -8.02 -14.82
C VAL A 465 25.01 -7.66 -15.58
N LEU A 466 25.30 -6.37 -15.72
CA LEU A 466 26.50 -5.90 -16.39
C LEU A 466 27.78 -6.28 -15.61
N SER A 467 27.76 -6.18 -14.29
CA SER A 467 28.87 -6.62 -13.44
C SER A 467 29.12 -8.12 -13.57
N TYR A 468 28.04 -8.91 -13.64
CA TYR A 468 28.15 -10.35 -13.89
C TYR A 468 28.75 -10.61 -15.27
N ALA A 469 28.25 -9.95 -16.33
CA ALA A 469 28.79 -10.07 -17.68
C ALA A 469 30.29 -9.69 -17.73
N GLN A 470 30.67 -8.60 -17.05
CA GLN A 470 32.07 -8.20 -16.92
C GLN A 470 32.94 -9.27 -16.27
N SER A 471 32.43 -9.92 -15.23
CA SER A 471 33.18 -10.87 -14.42
C SER A 471 33.35 -12.25 -15.08
N TYR A 472 32.35 -12.70 -15.80
CA TYR A 472 32.33 -14.05 -16.38
C TYR A 472 32.58 -14.10 -17.88
N LEU A 473 32.27 -13.02 -18.57
CA LEU A 473 32.39 -12.93 -20.03
C LEU A 473 33.42 -11.89 -20.46
N GLY A 474 34.11 -11.22 -19.53
CA GLY A 474 35.01 -10.09 -19.82
C GLY A 474 36.08 -10.41 -20.85
N ASP A 475 36.63 -11.62 -20.84
CA ASP A 475 37.69 -12.07 -21.74
C ASP A 475 37.16 -12.61 -23.09
N VAL A 476 35.83 -12.70 -23.26
CA VAL A 476 35.22 -13.17 -24.52
C VAL A 476 35.40 -12.12 -25.59
N VAL A 477 36.04 -12.51 -26.69
CA VAL A 477 36.26 -11.66 -27.85
C VAL A 477 34.97 -11.53 -28.65
N LEU A 478 34.47 -10.29 -28.80
CA LEU A 478 33.28 -9.95 -29.58
C LEU A 478 33.64 -9.70 -31.05
N LEU A 479 34.78 -9.06 -31.28
CA LEU A 479 35.25 -8.70 -32.61
C LEU A 479 36.76 -8.79 -32.61
N ASN A 480 37.30 -9.49 -33.61
CA ASN A 480 38.76 -9.58 -33.84
C ASN A 480 39.05 -9.11 -35.25
N LEU A 481 39.61 -7.91 -35.36
CA LEU A 481 40.12 -7.33 -36.61
C LEU A 481 41.63 -7.16 -36.46
N GLU A 482 42.39 -7.16 -37.56
CA GLU A 482 43.85 -7.04 -37.53
C GLU A 482 44.38 -5.84 -36.71
N TRP A 483 43.56 -4.80 -36.54
CA TRP A 483 43.90 -3.57 -35.81
C TRP A 483 43.07 -3.32 -34.54
N LEU A 484 42.06 -4.14 -34.24
CA LEU A 484 41.16 -3.97 -33.08
C LEU A 484 40.68 -5.32 -32.58
N GLU A 485 41.07 -5.70 -31.38
CA GLU A 485 40.45 -6.77 -30.60
C GLU A 485 39.48 -6.14 -29.58
N LEU A 486 38.18 -6.38 -29.74
CA LEU A 486 37.15 -5.88 -28.85
C LEU A 486 36.60 -7.01 -27.98
N LYS A 487 36.78 -6.90 -26.68
CA LYS A 487 36.27 -7.85 -25.68
C LYS A 487 35.00 -7.36 -25.04
N VAL A 488 34.22 -8.28 -24.45
CA VAL A 488 33.05 -7.93 -23.60
C VAL A 488 33.49 -6.96 -22.50
N GLY A 489 34.69 -7.17 -21.93
CA GLY A 489 35.27 -6.32 -20.90
C GLY A 489 35.47 -4.85 -21.30
N ASP A 490 35.61 -4.56 -22.58
CA ASP A 490 35.77 -3.20 -23.08
C ASP A 490 34.44 -2.49 -23.31
N VAL A 491 33.37 -3.26 -23.59
CA VAL A 491 32.04 -2.73 -23.92
C VAL A 491 31.17 -2.54 -22.69
N VAL A 492 31.29 -3.44 -21.72
CA VAL A 492 30.41 -3.42 -20.52
C VAL A 492 30.55 -2.15 -19.70
N PRO A 493 31.73 -1.60 -19.36
CA PRO A 493 31.86 -0.38 -18.58
C PRO A 493 31.24 0.87 -19.24
N PRO A 494 31.46 1.17 -20.53
CA PRO A 494 30.75 2.24 -21.23
C PRO A 494 29.22 2.04 -21.26
N LEU A 495 28.75 0.81 -21.45
CA LEU A 495 27.32 0.49 -21.42
C LEU A 495 26.76 0.71 -20.03
N ALA A 496 27.45 0.30 -18.97
CA ALA A 496 27.09 0.55 -17.59
C ALA A 496 26.96 2.06 -17.29
N LEU A 497 27.86 2.86 -17.87
CA LEU A 497 27.81 4.32 -17.77
C LEU A 497 26.51 4.87 -18.42
N VAL A 498 26.18 4.45 -19.64
CA VAL A 498 24.96 4.88 -20.34
C VAL A 498 23.71 4.54 -19.52
N VAL A 499 23.65 3.31 -18.99
CA VAL A 499 22.56 2.84 -18.14
C VAL A 499 22.48 3.68 -16.86
N THR A 500 23.62 3.98 -16.23
CA THR A 500 23.70 4.79 -15.01
C THR A 500 23.25 6.21 -15.27
N VAL A 501 23.65 6.85 -16.36
CA VAL A 501 23.20 8.20 -16.72
C VAL A 501 21.68 8.21 -16.94
N TYR A 502 21.15 7.26 -17.69
CA TYR A 502 19.72 7.22 -18.02
C TYR A 502 18.83 7.02 -16.78
N TYR A 503 19.10 5.99 -16.00
CA TYR A 503 18.29 5.70 -14.80
C TYR A 503 18.65 6.61 -13.63
N GLY A 504 19.93 6.99 -13.47
CA GLY A 504 20.40 7.93 -12.46
C GLY A 504 19.74 9.30 -12.59
N TYR A 505 19.59 9.81 -13.80
CA TYR A 505 18.84 11.04 -14.06
C TYR A 505 17.38 10.95 -13.58
N ARG A 506 16.71 9.81 -13.80
CA ARG A 506 15.34 9.60 -13.31
C ARG A 506 15.25 9.51 -11.78
N VAL A 507 16.25 8.93 -11.15
CA VAL A 507 16.37 8.89 -9.68
C VAL A 507 16.59 10.30 -9.14
N LEU A 508 17.45 11.10 -9.78
CA LEU A 508 17.73 12.49 -9.41
C LEU A 508 16.48 13.37 -9.46
N ILE A 509 15.62 13.21 -10.49
CA ILE A 509 14.34 13.92 -10.58
C ILE A 509 13.41 13.57 -9.40
N GLY A 510 13.41 12.33 -8.94
CA GLY A 510 12.62 11.92 -7.77
C GLY A 510 13.22 12.41 -6.46
N ALA A 511 14.55 12.39 -6.33
CA ALA A 511 15.26 12.94 -5.17
C ALA A 511 14.99 14.45 -5.00
N LYS A 512 14.87 15.19 -6.10
CA LYS A 512 14.46 16.61 -6.07
C LYS A 512 13.10 16.81 -5.36
N VAL A 513 12.15 15.90 -5.54
CA VAL A 513 10.84 15.95 -4.85
C VAL A 513 10.99 15.75 -3.34
N LEU A 514 11.96 14.92 -2.91
CA LEU A 514 12.28 14.76 -1.49
C LEU A 514 12.89 16.04 -0.91
N VAL A 515 13.80 16.67 -1.63
CA VAL A 515 14.37 17.98 -1.23
C VAL A 515 13.26 19.01 -1.05
N ASP A 516 12.32 19.10 -2.01
CA ASP A 516 11.18 20.02 -1.91
C ASP A 516 10.30 19.75 -0.67
N ALA A 517 10.11 18.48 -0.30
CA ALA A 517 9.33 18.08 0.87
C ALA A 517 10.09 18.32 2.19
N LEU A 518 11.40 18.11 2.19
CA LEU A 518 12.26 18.34 3.37
C LEU A 518 12.49 19.83 3.62
N ALA A 519 12.58 20.67 2.59
CA ALA A 519 12.75 22.11 2.71
C ALA A 519 11.68 22.72 3.63
N VAL A 520 10.41 22.31 3.49
CA VAL A 520 9.30 22.77 4.35
C VAL A 520 9.53 22.42 5.85
N LYS A 521 10.15 21.27 6.14
CA LYS A 521 10.48 20.87 7.52
C LYS A 521 11.67 21.64 8.07
N VAL A 522 12.69 21.86 7.23
CA VAL A 522 13.90 22.63 7.57
C VAL A 522 13.57 24.07 7.87
N VAL A 523 12.66 24.69 7.11
CA VAL A 523 12.13 26.03 7.38
C VAL A 523 11.62 26.16 8.81
N ARG A 524 10.83 25.18 9.27
CA ARG A 524 10.26 25.18 10.62
C ARG A 524 11.31 24.97 11.73
N ALA A 525 12.39 24.25 11.42
CA ALA A 525 13.41 23.91 12.39
C ALA A 525 14.50 25.01 12.52
N LEU A 526 14.86 25.64 11.40
CA LEU A 526 15.98 26.58 11.33
C LEU A 526 15.59 28.04 11.14
N GLY A 527 14.28 28.34 10.93
CA GLY A 527 13.79 29.72 10.73
C GLY A 527 14.26 30.38 9.43
N VAL A 528 14.73 29.60 8.44
CA VAL A 528 15.15 30.09 7.13
C VAL A 528 13.96 30.14 6.16
N THR A 529 14.07 30.90 5.06
CA THR A 529 13.01 30.93 4.03
C THR A 529 12.98 29.62 3.23
N GLU A 530 11.80 29.25 2.73
CA GLU A 530 11.62 28.01 1.95
C GLU A 530 12.50 28.01 0.68
N SER A 531 12.68 29.15 0.03
CA SER A 531 13.54 29.29 -1.14
C SER A 531 15.01 28.97 -0.83
N VAL A 532 15.53 29.42 0.30
CA VAL A 532 16.91 29.17 0.76
C VAL A 532 17.09 27.71 1.14
N ALA A 533 16.18 27.15 1.94
CA ALA A 533 16.25 25.73 2.33
C ALA A 533 16.21 24.80 1.11
N ARG A 534 15.40 25.14 0.12
CA ARG A 534 15.30 24.42 -1.15
C ARG A 534 16.57 24.54 -1.99
N HIS A 535 17.17 25.73 -2.06
CA HIS A 535 18.41 25.97 -2.80
C HIS A 535 19.56 25.14 -2.22
N ILE A 536 19.79 25.26 -0.92
CA ILE A 536 20.80 24.47 -0.18
C ILE A 536 20.60 22.94 -0.41
N GLY A 537 19.35 22.46 -0.31
CA GLY A 537 19.05 21.05 -0.50
C GLY A 537 19.30 20.56 -1.93
N LEU A 538 19.04 21.39 -2.95
CA LEU A 538 19.30 21.05 -4.34
C LEU A 538 20.79 21.06 -4.66
N ASP A 539 21.56 22.04 -4.15
CA ASP A 539 22.99 22.12 -4.36
C ASP A 539 23.71 20.96 -3.69
N ALA A 540 23.30 20.59 -2.47
CA ALA A 540 23.80 19.37 -1.81
C ALA A 540 23.51 18.10 -2.59
N LEU A 541 22.33 17.98 -3.19
CA LEU A 541 21.94 16.86 -4.03
C LEU A 541 22.79 16.79 -5.33
N TYR A 542 23.00 17.93 -5.99
CA TYR A 542 23.81 18.00 -7.19
C TYR A 542 25.30 17.79 -6.91
N LEU A 543 25.79 18.31 -5.78
CA LEU A 543 27.15 18.07 -5.33
C LEU A 543 27.41 16.57 -5.07
N LEU A 544 26.48 15.89 -4.41
CA LEU A 544 26.56 14.44 -4.19
C LEU A 544 26.56 13.68 -5.54
N ALA A 545 25.68 14.06 -6.47
CA ALA A 545 25.62 13.45 -7.78
C ALA A 545 26.92 13.67 -8.58
N ALA A 546 27.45 14.88 -8.57
CA ALA A 546 28.71 15.22 -9.24
C ALA A 546 29.90 14.49 -8.61
N TRP A 547 29.94 14.36 -7.27
CA TRP A 547 30.97 13.61 -6.56
C TRP A 547 30.94 12.12 -6.90
N LEU A 548 29.76 11.51 -6.93
CA LEU A 548 29.58 10.13 -7.38
C LEU A 548 30.01 9.97 -8.85
N ALA A 549 29.63 10.91 -9.72
CA ALA A 549 30.05 10.89 -11.11
C ALA A 549 31.59 10.95 -11.23
N LEU A 550 32.25 11.81 -10.46
CA LEU A 550 33.70 11.92 -10.41
C LEU A 550 34.38 10.60 -9.99
N ALA A 551 33.76 9.85 -9.10
CA ALA A 551 34.30 8.56 -8.63
C ALA A 551 34.16 7.43 -9.67
N PHE A 552 33.11 7.45 -10.50
CA PHE A 552 32.76 6.33 -11.39
C PHE A 552 32.99 6.59 -12.87
N VAL A 553 32.68 7.79 -13.40
CA VAL A 553 32.71 8.10 -14.83
C VAL A 553 34.11 7.95 -15.41
N PRO A 554 35.18 8.49 -14.81
CA PRO A 554 36.53 8.32 -15.35
C PRO A 554 36.98 6.86 -15.47
N LYS A 555 36.64 6.05 -14.47
CA LYS A 555 36.95 4.60 -14.45
C LYS A 555 36.20 3.84 -15.54
N ALA A 556 34.91 4.21 -15.76
CA ALA A 556 34.10 3.58 -16.81
C ALA A 556 34.55 3.93 -18.25
N LEU A 557 35.17 5.08 -18.43
CA LEU A 557 35.70 5.52 -19.73
C LEU A 557 37.10 4.97 -20.03
N GLN A 558 37.86 4.55 -19.03
CA GLN A 558 39.24 4.09 -19.17
C GLN A 558 39.40 2.89 -20.12
N PRO A 559 38.49 1.88 -20.15
CA PRO A 559 38.61 0.73 -21.05
C PRO A 559 38.28 1.02 -22.53
N VAL A 560 37.83 2.24 -22.87
CA VAL A 560 37.51 2.58 -24.26
C VAL A 560 38.77 2.50 -25.12
N PRO A 561 38.80 1.67 -26.18
CA PRO A 561 39.99 1.52 -27.01
C PRO A 561 40.47 2.87 -27.60
N VAL A 562 41.78 3.03 -27.73
CA VAL A 562 42.51 4.19 -28.34
C VAL A 562 42.36 5.51 -27.53
N PHE A 563 41.16 5.90 -27.07
CA PHE A 563 40.92 7.21 -26.48
C PHE A 563 40.58 7.17 -24.97
N GLY A 564 40.46 5.99 -24.34
CA GLY A 564 39.96 5.82 -22.98
C GLY A 564 40.70 6.64 -21.93
N ASN A 565 42.03 6.68 -21.99
CA ASN A 565 42.85 7.47 -21.06
C ASN A 565 42.64 8.99 -21.21
N VAL A 566 42.48 9.49 -22.42
CA VAL A 566 42.22 10.92 -22.68
C VAL A 566 40.83 11.28 -22.22
N LEU A 567 39.82 10.48 -22.58
CA LEU A 567 38.43 10.67 -22.16
C LEU A 567 38.27 10.61 -20.65
N SER A 568 38.93 9.66 -19.99
CA SER A 568 38.91 9.51 -18.54
C SER A 568 39.46 10.74 -17.83
N ARG A 569 40.62 11.26 -18.26
CA ARG A 569 41.26 12.45 -17.69
C ARG A 569 40.41 13.72 -17.95
N ALA A 570 39.92 13.90 -19.19
CA ALA A 570 39.04 15.01 -19.51
C ALA A 570 37.75 15.03 -18.67
N ALA A 571 37.13 13.86 -18.55
CA ALA A 571 35.93 13.71 -17.70
C ALA A 571 36.24 14.01 -16.24
N ALA A 572 37.35 13.52 -15.68
CA ALA A 572 37.74 13.78 -14.31
C ALA A 572 37.95 15.28 -14.04
N LEU A 573 38.67 15.98 -14.92
CA LEU A 573 38.90 17.43 -14.80
C LEU A 573 37.61 18.23 -14.90
N THR A 574 36.74 17.89 -15.85
CA THR A 574 35.42 18.53 -16.01
C THR A 574 34.54 18.35 -14.80
N LEU A 575 34.43 17.11 -14.29
CA LEU A 575 33.62 16.82 -13.09
C LEU A 575 34.19 17.45 -11.83
N LEU A 576 35.53 17.50 -11.71
CA LEU A 576 36.19 18.20 -10.59
C LEU A 576 35.83 19.69 -10.61
N ALA A 577 35.89 20.34 -11.78
CA ALA A 577 35.50 21.74 -11.93
C ALA A 577 34.03 21.95 -11.52
N ILE A 578 33.12 21.07 -11.92
CA ILE A 578 31.71 21.11 -11.53
C ILE A 578 31.55 20.99 -10.02
N VAL A 579 32.26 20.04 -9.38
CA VAL A 579 32.22 19.84 -7.92
C VAL A 579 32.71 21.11 -7.19
N VAL A 580 33.80 21.74 -7.65
CA VAL A 580 34.32 22.98 -7.06
C VAL A 580 33.33 24.14 -7.17
N VAL A 581 32.69 24.31 -8.34
CA VAL A 581 31.68 25.37 -8.55
C VAL A 581 30.45 25.14 -7.65
N LEU A 582 29.92 23.92 -7.59
CA LEU A 582 28.77 23.59 -6.74
C LEU A 582 29.10 23.74 -5.24
N LEU A 583 30.29 23.36 -4.83
CA LEU A 583 30.75 23.53 -3.45
C LEU A 583 30.87 25.02 -3.10
N TYR A 584 31.44 25.84 -3.99
CA TYR A 584 31.55 27.28 -3.79
C TYR A 584 30.16 27.92 -3.64
N ASP A 585 29.21 27.56 -4.51
CA ASP A 585 27.85 28.10 -4.49
C ASP A 585 27.12 27.71 -3.18
N LEU A 586 27.21 26.44 -2.80
CA LEU A 586 26.67 25.92 -1.54
C LEU A 586 27.23 26.67 -0.32
N VAL A 587 28.56 26.83 -0.24
CA VAL A 587 29.22 27.53 0.87
C VAL A 587 28.80 28.98 0.93
N LYS A 588 28.73 29.68 -0.22
CA LYS A 588 28.27 31.07 -0.32
C LYS A 588 26.84 31.24 0.21
N VAL A 589 25.91 30.36 -0.20
CA VAL A 589 24.51 30.41 0.22
C VAL A 589 24.38 30.12 1.73
N VAL A 590 25.09 29.11 2.23
CA VAL A 590 25.13 28.78 3.67
C VAL A 590 25.70 29.94 4.48
N TYR A 591 26.83 30.50 4.05
CA TYR A 591 27.45 31.65 4.76
C TYR A 591 26.50 32.85 4.80
N ALA A 592 25.93 33.25 3.67
CA ALA A 592 24.98 34.38 3.61
C ALA A 592 23.72 34.14 4.47
N THR A 593 23.30 32.89 4.61
CA THR A 593 22.10 32.53 5.40
C THR A 593 22.36 32.60 6.90
N PHE A 594 23.57 32.24 7.33
CA PHE A 594 23.94 32.13 8.74
C PHE A 594 24.97 33.20 9.18
N GLU A 595 25.18 34.25 8.40
CA GLU A 595 26.19 35.29 8.65
C GLU A 595 26.10 35.87 10.06
N ASP A 596 24.89 36.20 10.53
CA ASP A 596 24.68 36.74 11.87
C ASP A 596 24.97 35.73 13.00
N ALA A 597 24.74 34.44 12.73
CA ALA A 597 25.10 33.37 13.67
C ALA A 597 26.61 33.14 13.71
N PHE A 598 27.28 33.19 12.56
CA PHE A 598 28.74 33.11 12.47
C PHE A 598 29.41 34.32 13.14
N LYS A 599 28.94 35.54 12.93
CA LYS A 599 29.48 36.72 13.61
C LYS A 599 29.34 36.66 15.12
N ARG A 600 28.20 36.17 15.64
CA ARG A 600 28.01 35.94 17.08
C ARG A 600 28.96 34.87 17.65
N ALA A 601 29.10 33.75 16.93
CA ALA A 601 30.02 32.68 17.34
C ALA A 601 31.47 33.14 17.32
N LEU A 602 31.92 33.88 16.30
CA LEU A 602 33.27 34.45 16.23
C LEU A 602 33.52 35.45 17.36
N LYS A 603 32.52 36.27 17.71
CA LYS A 603 32.63 37.24 18.81
C LYS A 603 32.77 36.50 20.16
N SER A 604 31.98 35.47 20.40
CA SER A 604 32.08 34.65 21.63
C SER A 604 33.41 33.91 21.74
N VAL A 605 33.98 33.45 20.64
CA VAL A 605 35.32 32.83 20.60
C VAL A 605 36.42 33.90 20.87
N ALA A 606 36.29 35.09 20.24
CA ALA A 606 37.25 36.17 20.46
C ALA A 606 37.24 36.68 21.93
N GLU A 607 36.04 36.76 22.53
CA GLU A 607 35.89 37.10 23.95
C GLU A 607 36.51 36.02 24.86
N ALA A 608 36.31 34.72 24.57
CA ALA A 608 36.89 33.61 25.33
C ALA A 608 38.43 33.52 25.19
N VAL A 609 38.98 33.91 24.04
CA VAL A 609 40.43 33.96 23.83
C VAL A 609 41.04 35.18 24.53
N GLY A 610 40.34 36.35 24.51
CA GLY A 610 40.78 37.56 25.19
C GLY A 610 40.75 37.47 26.74
N GLU A 611 39.85 36.66 27.32
CA GLU A 611 39.83 36.40 28.77
C GLU A 611 40.93 35.40 29.22
N GLY A 612 41.59 34.70 28.31
CA GLY A 612 42.70 33.79 28.61
C GLY A 612 44.09 34.46 28.61
N GLU A 613 44.19 35.72 28.20
CA GLU A 613 45.45 36.52 28.20
C GLU A 613 45.47 37.60 29.28
N ALA A 614 44.46 37.73 30.13
CA ALA A 614 44.42 38.57 31.31
C ALA A 614 44.51 37.73 32.61
#